data_9c6d45465fc39c978296c11eeaa15dfc
#
_entry.id   9c6d45465fc39c978296c11eeaa15dfc
#
_cell.length_a   1.000
_cell.length_b   1.000
_cell.length_c   1.000
_cell.angle_alpha   90.00
_cell.angle_beta   90.00
_cell.angle_gamma   90.00
#
_symmetry.space_group_name_H-M   'P 1'
#
loop_
_entity.id
_entity.type
_entity.pdbx_description
1 polymer ?
#
loop_
_entity_poly.entity_id
_entity_poly.type
_entity_poly.pdbx_seq_one_letter_code
_entity_poly.pdbx_strand_id
1 'polypeptide(L)'
;EEFFEDDLSRPAGRRRARRWVVVLVVLVVILSAGAVGAEYLVRGQVDAAVRSALPGLSSDARIATKGVVLAQLVGGSLDSLSVDSKSMEIAAKGHGGTTVTLSDVDVDLGGIGLRNPYPADTVVAAGTISWKQVTELAVASHPKMRGMTLKAQRTGVSAQEPGTIQASIVLLGMNGEAEIVPSLKDDGSLTLTVTSIQVGDGQLGIDMEADQNILLSYIGMDSSEITIPPDSLPQGLHLTSAVVTDDGLRLALSGSKVNLRRL
;
A
#
# COMPACT_ATOMS: atom_id res chain seq x y z
N GLU A 1 73.59 -65.16 8.77
CA GLU A 1 73.42 -63.88 8.01
C GLU A 1 71.98 -63.70 7.76
N GLU A 2 71.43 -62.70 8.44
CA GLU A 2 69.97 -62.35 8.47
C GLU A 2 69.60 -61.58 7.23
N PHE A 3 68.57 -62.02 6.59
CA PHE A 3 67.81 -61.20 5.56
C PHE A 3 66.68 -60.49 6.25
N PHE A 4 66.79 -59.17 6.31
CA PHE A 4 65.69 -58.30 6.66
C PHE A 4 64.74 -58.15 5.45
N GLU A 5 63.50 -58.66 5.53
CA GLU A 5 62.38 -58.31 4.63
C GLU A 5 61.73 -57.06 5.18
N ASP A 6 61.83 -55.99 4.41
CA ASP A 6 61.19 -54.70 4.66
C ASP A 6 59.74 -54.73 4.15
N ASP A 7 58.78 -54.97 5.04
CA ASP A 7 57.35 -55.02 4.75
C ASP A 7 56.77 -53.63 4.68
N LEU A 8 56.72 -53.10 3.45
CA LEU A 8 56.08 -51.82 3.17
C LEU A 8 54.54 -51.94 3.24
N SER A 9 53.98 -51.81 4.44
CA SER A 9 52.58 -51.71 4.69
C SER A 9 52.03 -50.40 4.10
N ARG A 10 51.38 -50.49 2.96
CA ARG A 10 50.64 -49.39 2.29
C ARG A 10 49.39 -49.02 3.11
N PRO A 11 49.15 -47.74 3.44
CA PRO A 11 47.97 -47.34 4.21
C PRO A 11 46.70 -47.43 3.38
N ALA A 12 45.87 -48.43 3.61
CA ALA A 12 44.57 -48.67 2.98
C ALA A 12 43.48 -47.65 3.42
N GLY A 13 43.81 -46.67 4.23
CA GLY A 13 42.87 -45.73 4.83
C GLY A 13 42.41 -44.58 3.91
N ARG A 14 43.23 -44.17 2.94
CA ARG A 14 42.91 -42.97 2.10
C ARG A 14 41.76 -43.17 1.12
N ARG A 15 41.49 -44.36 0.64
CA ARG A 15 40.40 -44.62 -0.33
C ARG A 15 39.01 -44.66 0.33
N ARG A 16 38.92 -45.08 1.59
CA ARG A 16 37.66 -45.07 2.36
C ARG A 16 37.27 -43.65 2.76
N ALA A 17 38.20 -42.85 3.27
CA ALA A 17 37.94 -41.46 3.61
C ALA A 17 37.44 -40.62 2.41
N ARG A 18 38.06 -40.82 1.22
CA ARG A 18 37.62 -40.13 0.00
C ARG A 18 36.19 -40.51 -0.44
N ARG A 19 35.77 -41.77 -0.27
CA ARG A 19 34.41 -42.21 -0.55
C ARG A 19 33.39 -41.58 0.40
N TRP A 20 33.71 -41.48 1.68
CA TRP A 20 32.84 -40.82 2.67
C TRP A 20 32.72 -39.34 2.43
N VAL A 21 33.79 -38.65 2.02
CA VAL A 21 33.73 -37.23 1.61
C VAL A 21 32.82 -37.04 0.39
N VAL A 22 32.93 -37.90 -0.62
CA VAL A 22 32.03 -37.83 -1.81
C VAL A 22 30.58 -38.09 -1.41
N VAL A 23 30.30 -39.08 -0.56
CA VAL A 23 28.95 -39.35 -0.06
C VAL A 23 28.40 -38.16 0.72
N LEU A 24 29.22 -37.53 1.57
CA LEU A 24 28.82 -36.36 2.35
C LEU A 24 28.58 -35.15 1.45
N VAL A 25 29.40 -34.90 0.43
CA VAL A 25 29.19 -33.83 -0.56
C VAL A 25 27.91 -34.09 -1.36
N VAL A 26 27.67 -35.31 -1.82
CA VAL A 26 26.43 -35.66 -2.52
C VAL A 26 25.22 -35.49 -1.63
N LEU A 27 25.30 -35.89 -0.36
CA LEU A 27 24.22 -35.70 0.62
C LEU A 27 23.91 -34.20 0.87
N VAL A 28 24.98 -33.38 1.01
CA VAL A 28 24.83 -31.91 1.15
C VAL A 28 24.20 -31.30 -0.11
N VAL A 29 24.59 -31.74 -1.31
CA VAL A 29 24.01 -31.27 -2.57
C VAL A 29 22.54 -31.68 -2.67
N ILE A 30 22.17 -32.91 -2.29
CA ILE A 30 20.78 -33.37 -2.30
C ILE A 30 19.96 -32.59 -1.27
N LEU A 31 20.47 -32.36 -0.07
CA LEU A 31 19.79 -31.60 0.97
C LEU A 31 19.62 -30.13 0.57
N SER A 32 20.64 -29.51 -0.03
CA SER A 32 20.55 -28.13 -0.51
C SER A 32 19.59 -27.99 -1.70
N ALA A 33 19.60 -28.93 -2.65
CA ALA A 33 18.65 -28.97 -3.75
C ALA A 33 17.20 -29.18 -3.26
N GLY A 34 17.02 -30.07 -2.27
CA GLY A 34 15.72 -30.27 -1.62
C GLY A 34 15.25 -29.02 -0.88
N ALA A 35 16.13 -28.32 -0.16
CA ALA A 35 15.81 -27.09 0.53
C ALA A 35 15.44 -25.95 -0.45
N VAL A 36 16.16 -25.82 -1.58
CA VAL A 36 15.83 -24.81 -2.62
C VAL A 36 14.49 -25.14 -3.28
N GLY A 37 14.22 -26.42 -3.58
CA GLY A 37 12.94 -26.85 -4.13
C GLY A 37 11.78 -26.63 -3.16
N ALA A 38 11.96 -26.95 -1.89
CA ALA A 38 10.97 -26.69 -0.84
C ALA A 38 10.72 -25.19 -0.65
N GLU A 39 11.77 -24.37 -0.64
CA GLU A 39 11.66 -22.90 -0.56
C GLU A 39 10.86 -22.32 -1.73
N TYR A 40 11.09 -22.79 -2.95
CA TYR A 40 10.34 -22.36 -4.13
C TYR A 40 8.84 -22.71 -4.03
N LEU A 41 8.52 -23.94 -3.59
CA LEU A 41 7.15 -24.37 -3.38
C LEU A 41 6.45 -23.56 -2.30
N VAL A 42 7.14 -23.26 -1.20
CA VAL A 42 6.60 -22.48 -0.09
C VAL A 42 6.36 -21.03 -0.49
N ARG A 43 7.24 -20.42 -1.26
CA ARG A 43 7.01 -19.07 -1.81
C ARG A 43 5.78 -19.02 -2.71
N GLY A 44 5.55 -20.05 -3.54
CA GLY A 44 4.34 -20.16 -4.34
C GLY A 44 3.07 -20.30 -3.49
N GLN A 45 3.13 -20.99 -2.34
CA GLN A 45 2.00 -21.06 -1.42
C GLN A 45 1.73 -19.73 -0.72
N VAL A 46 2.75 -18.97 -0.35
CA VAL A 46 2.59 -17.61 0.21
C VAL A 46 1.95 -16.68 -0.82
N ASP A 47 2.41 -16.70 -2.09
CA ASP A 47 1.80 -15.94 -3.17
C ASP A 47 0.31 -16.27 -3.33
N ALA A 48 -0.03 -17.56 -3.39
CA ALA A 48 -1.42 -18.00 -3.50
C ALA A 48 -2.27 -17.59 -2.29
N ALA A 49 -1.71 -17.67 -1.08
CA ALA A 49 -2.41 -17.26 0.15
C ALA A 49 -2.67 -15.75 0.17
N VAL A 50 -1.70 -14.91 -0.24
CA VAL A 50 -1.86 -13.46 -0.32
C VAL A 50 -2.93 -13.10 -1.36
N ARG A 51 -2.91 -13.70 -2.56
CA ARG A 51 -3.93 -13.48 -3.59
C ARG A 51 -5.32 -13.91 -3.13
N SER A 52 -5.43 -14.99 -2.36
CA SER A 52 -6.69 -15.43 -1.77
C SER A 52 -7.19 -14.46 -0.68
N ALA A 53 -6.29 -13.87 0.09
CA ALA A 53 -6.63 -12.91 1.13
C ALA A 53 -6.98 -11.53 0.57
N LEU A 54 -6.45 -11.18 -0.61
CA LEU A 54 -6.66 -9.91 -1.31
C LEU A 54 -7.28 -10.16 -2.70
N PRO A 55 -8.57 -10.52 -2.78
CA PRO A 55 -9.21 -10.91 -4.05
C PRO A 55 -9.30 -9.76 -5.06
N GLY A 56 -9.17 -8.50 -4.60
CA GLY A 56 -9.13 -7.32 -5.47
C GLY A 56 -7.76 -7.02 -6.09
N LEU A 57 -6.73 -7.81 -5.77
CA LEU A 57 -5.39 -7.61 -6.29
C LEU A 57 -5.30 -7.98 -7.77
N SER A 58 -4.65 -7.15 -8.58
CA SER A 58 -4.49 -7.42 -10.01
C SER A 58 -3.67 -8.68 -10.27
N SER A 59 -3.89 -9.32 -11.42
CA SER A 59 -3.20 -10.58 -11.79
C SER A 59 -1.69 -10.41 -11.98
N ASP A 60 -1.22 -9.20 -12.31
CA ASP A 60 0.18 -8.85 -12.50
C ASP A 60 0.90 -8.43 -11.20
N ALA A 61 0.20 -8.47 -10.07
CA ALA A 61 0.79 -8.13 -8.78
C ALA A 61 2.01 -9.00 -8.48
N ARG A 62 3.06 -8.36 -8.00
CA ARG A 62 4.30 -8.97 -7.56
C ARG A 62 4.27 -9.10 -6.04
N ILE A 63 4.44 -10.32 -5.56
CA ILE A 63 4.50 -10.64 -4.15
C ILE A 63 5.90 -11.13 -3.85
N ALA A 64 6.60 -10.47 -2.94
CA ALA A 64 7.97 -10.79 -2.57
C ALA A 64 8.12 -10.98 -1.06
N THR A 65 8.98 -11.91 -0.66
CA THR A 65 9.36 -12.18 0.72
C THR A 65 10.87 -12.17 0.83
N LYS A 66 11.41 -11.67 1.94
CA LYS A 66 12.87 -11.68 2.22
C LYS A 66 13.24 -12.89 3.08
N GLY A 67 14.50 -13.32 2.96
CA GLY A 67 15.06 -14.41 3.76
C GLY A 67 14.62 -15.80 3.31
N VAL A 68 14.84 -16.79 4.19
CA VAL A 68 14.47 -18.20 3.97
C VAL A 68 13.07 -18.43 4.52
N VAL A 69 12.07 -18.39 3.64
CA VAL A 69 10.64 -18.43 4.01
C VAL A 69 10.29 -19.71 4.75
N LEU A 70 10.85 -20.85 4.33
CA LEU A 70 10.60 -22.14 5.00
C LEU A 70 10.97 -22.11 6.48
N ALA A 71 12.13 -21.54 6.83
CA ALA A 71 12.57 -21.42 8.23
C ALA A 71 11.67 -20.47 9.03
N GLN A 72 11.24 -19.37 8.42
CA GLN A 72 10.33 -18.38 9.01
C GLN A 72 8.96 -19.00 9.28
N LEU A 73 8.40 -19.77 8.34
CA LEU A 73 7.10 -20.45 8.53
C LEU A 73 7.16 -21.47 9.67
N VAL A 74 8.27 -22.23 9.81
CA VAL A 74 8.48 -23.12 10.95
C VAL A 74 8.55 -22.34 12.26
N GLY A 75 9.17 -21.15 12.23
CA GLY A 75 9.21 -20.22 13.37
C GLY A 75 7.86 -19.55 13.69
N GLY A 76 6.89 -19.62 12.78
CA GLY A 76 5.56 -19.04 12.95
C GLY A 76 5.47 -17.55 12.67
N SER A 77 6.42 -16.99 11.92
CA SER A 77 6.43 -15.59 11.49
C SER A 77 7.07 -15.43 10.11
N LEU A 78 6.75 -14.34 9.43
CA LEU A 78 7.45 -13.87 8.22
C LEU A 78 8.14 -12.55 8.54
N ASP A 79 9.42 -12.42 8.16
CA ASP A 79 10.20 -11.23 8.41
C ASP A 79 9.69 -10.04 7.60
N SER A 80 9.32 -10.29 6.34
CA SER A 80 8.74 -9.26 5.48
C SER A 80 7.92 -9.85 4.33
N LEU A 81 6.93 -9.08 3.92
CA LEU A 81 6.11 -9.32 2.73
C LEU A 81 5.92 -7.99 2.01
N SER A 82 6.30 -7.93 0.74
CA SER A 82 6.07 -6.78 -0.14
C SER A 82 5.09 -7.16 -1.24
N VAL A 83 4.15 -6.29 -1.52
CA VAL A 83 3.15 -6.45 -2.60
C VAL A 83 3.16 -5.19 -3.45
N ASP A 84 3.55 -5.33 -4.72
CA ASP A 84 3.48 -4.29 -5.73
C ASP A 84 2.37 -4.65 -6.72
N SER A 85 1.42 -3.77 -6.95
CA SER A 85 0.29 -4.03 -7.85
C SER A 85 -0.07 -2.79 -8.65
N LYS A 86 -0.31 -2.96 -9.95
CA LYS A 86 -0.80 -1.86 -10.78
C LYS A 86 -2.20 -1.40 -10.38
N SER A 87 -3.03 -2.31 -9.86
CA SER A 87 -4.33 -1.98 -9.34
C SER A 87 -4.77 -2.93 -8.23
N MET A 88 -5.57 -2.41 -7.31
CA MET A 88 -6.22 -3.18 -6.27
C MET A 88 -7.62 -2.63 -6.02
N GLU A 89 -8.61 -3.50 -5.97
CA GLU A 89 -9.99 -3.14 -5.63
C GLU A 89 -10.23 -3.36 -4.13
N ILE A 90 -10.75 -2.35 -3.46
CA ILE A 90 -11.13 -2.40 -2.06
C ILE A 90 -12.60 -1.99 -1.88
N ALA A 91 -13.31 -2.69 -1.02
CA ALA A 91 -14.68 -2.31 -0.65
C ALA A 91 -14.64 -1.13 0.35
N ALA A 92 -15.24 -0.01 -0.01
CA ALA A 92 -15.36 1.13 0.90
C ALA A 92 -16.42 0.81 1.97
N LYS A 93 -15.98 0.64 3.22
CA LYS A 93 -16.90 0.46 4.36
C LYS A 93 -17.68 1.76 4.61
N GLY A 94 -19.00 1.66 4.68
CA GLY A 94 -19.86 2.82 5.01
C GLY A 94 -20.48 3.58 3.83
N HIS A 95 -20.14 3.27 2.59
CA HIS A 95 -20.67 3.93 1.40
C HIS A 95 -21.46 2.97 0.49
N GLY A 96 -22.37 2.18 1.06
CA GLY A 96 -23.34 1.39 0.28
C GLY A 96 -22.72 0.30 -0.62
N GLY A 97 -21.54 -0.22 -0.30
CA GLY A 97 -20.87 -1.24 -1.10
C GLY A 97 -20.08 -0.70 -2.30
N THR A 98 -19.75 0.58 -2.30
CA THR A 98 -18.91 1.18 -3.35
C THR A 98 -17.51 0.55 -3.32
N THR A 99 -17.07 0.04 -4.48
CA THR A 99 -15.70 -0.44 -4.67
C THR A 99 -14.81 0.73 -5.10
N VAL A 100 -13.67 0.88 -4.45
CA VAL A 100 -12.62 1.84 -4.82
C VAL A 100 -11.47 1.07 -5.44
N THR A 101 -11.05 1.49 -6.63
CA THR A 101 -9.86 0.94 -7.30
C THR A 101 -8.69 1.86 -7.01
N LEU A 102 -7.66 1.31 -6.38
CA LEU A 102 -6.37 1.97 -6.22
C LEU A 102 -5.48 1.60 -7.41
N SER A 103 -4.70 2.54 -7.90
CA SER A 103 -3.61 2.30 -8.85
C SER A 103 -2.26 2.52 -8.17
N ASP A 104 -1.21 1.93 -8.75
CA ASP A 104 0.17 2.01 -8.25
C ASP A 104 0.27 1.72 -6.75
N VAL A 105 -0.20 0.53 -6.40
CA VAL A 105 -0.31 0.07 -5.01
C VAL A 105 1.00 -0.58 -4.58
N ASP A 106 1.58 -0.05 -3.52
CA ASP A 106 2.75 -0.58 -2.84
C ASP A 106 2.37 -0.90 -1.40
N VAL A 107 2.63 -2.12 -0.94
CA VAL A 107 2.40 -2.54 0.45
C VAL A 107 3.62 -3.28 0.96
N ASP A 108 4.18 -2.79 2.05
CA ASP A 108 5.27 -3.43 2.78
C ASP A 108 4.82 -3.80 4.20
N LEU A 109 4.93 -5.05 4.53
CA LEU A 109 4.65 -5.60 5.85
C LEU A 109 5.92 -6.15 6.47
N GLY A 110 6.17 -5.86 7.75
CA GLY A 110 7.30 -6.39 8.51
C GLY A 110 6.85 -7.09 9.79
N GLY A 111 7.57 -8.16 10.16
CA GLY A 111 7.33 -8.90 11.39
C GLY A 111 5.92 -9.52 11.47
N ILE A 112 5.53 -10.30 10.46
CA ILE A 112 4.16 -10.82 10.34
C ILE A 112 4.04 -12.12 11.15
N GLY A 113 3.21 -12.12 12.18
CA GLY A 113 2.84 -13.34 12.91
C GLY A 113 1.87 -14.19 12.10
N LEU A 114 2.17 -15.49 11.97
CA LEU A 114 1.34 -16.44 11.21
C LEU A 114 0.23 -17.09 12.04
N ARG A 115 0.05 -16.64 13.27
CA ARG A 115 -1.03 -17.08 14.16
C ARG A 115 -2.06 -15.98 14.33
N ASN A 116 -3.34 -16.37 14.35
CA ASN A 116 -4.44 -15.44 14.65
C ASN A 116 -4.13 -14.64 15.94
N PRO A 117 -4.21 -13.31 15.90
CA PRO A 117 -4.88 -12.44 14.93
C PRO A 117 -4.02 -11.95 13.74
N TYR A 118 -2.93 -12.60 13.40
CA TYR A 118 -1.99 -12.24 12.32
C TYR A 118 -1.46 -10.81 12.49
N PRO A 119 -0.72 -10.53 13.59
CA PRO A 119 -0.15 -9.21 13.79
C PRO A 119 0.94 -8.92 12.78
N ALA A 120 1.06 -7.67 12.34
CA ALA A 120 2.23 -7.15 11.65
C ALA A 120 2.87 -6.08 12.52
N ASP A 121 4.19 -6.17 12.74
CA ASP A 121 4.92 -5.19 13.53
C ASP A 121 4.95 -3.83 12.83
N THR A 122 5.10 -3.84 11.51
CA THR A 122 5.07 -2.63 10.67
C THR A 122 4.23 -2.87 9.43
N VAL A 123 3.49 -1.83 9.05
CA VAL A 123 2.74 -1.74 7.79
C VAL A 123 3.08 -0.40 7.15
N VAL A 124 3.47 -0.41 5.90
CA VAL A 124 3.59 0.78 5.06
C VAL A 124 2.84 0.49 3.78
N ALA A 125 1.94 1.36 3.38
CA ALA A 125 1.20 1.17 2.14
C ALA A 125 0.98 2.51 1.44
N ALA A 126 0.94 2.48 0.12
CA ALA A 126 0.61 3.63 -0.70
C ALA A 126 -0.23 3.19 -1.91
N GLY A 127 -1.03 4.11 -2.44
CA GLY A 127 -1.82 3.89 -3.63
C GLY A 127 -2.49 5.18 -4.10
N THR A 128 -2.90 5.22 -5.35
CA THR A 128 -3.51 6.39 -5.97
C THR A 128 -4.98 6.13 -6.26
N ILE A 129 -5.86 7.01 -5.79
CA ILE A 129 -7.29 7.04 -6.14
C ILE A 129 -7.45 7.97 -7.32
N SER A 130 -8.00 7.50 -8.44
CA SER A 130 -8.18 8.33 -9.64
C SER A 130 -9.11 9.52 -9.38
N TRP A 131 -8.92 10.64 -10.09
CA TRP A 131 -9.76 11.84 -9.97
C TRP A 131 -11.24 11.54 -10.19
N LYS A 132 -11.55 10.62 -11.10
CA LYS A 132 -12.91 10.17 -11.32
C LYS A 132 -13.51 9.58 -10.04
N GLN A 133 -12.81 8.68 -9.37
CA GLN A 133 -13.30 8.04 -8.15
C GLN A 133 -13.33 9.00 -6.96
N VAL A 134 -12.34 9.89 -6.82
CA VAL A 134 -12.36 10.94 -5.80
C VAL A 134 -13.62 11.80 -5.99
N THR A 135 -13.93 12.18 -7.24
CA THR A 135 -15.17 12.93 -7.58
C THR A 135 -16.42 12.14 -7.21
N GLU A 136 -16.50 10.86 -7.60
CA GLU A 136 -17.65 10.00 -7.30
C GLU A 136 -17.87 9.86 -5.78
N LEU A 137 -16.81 9.69 -4.99
CA LEU A 137 -16.89 9.62 -3.53
C LEU A 137 -17.34 10.96 -2.91
N ALA A 138 -16.82 12.08 -3.42
CA ALA A 138 -17.23 13.40 -2.96
C ALA A 138 -18.72 13.65 -3.24
N VAL A 139 -19.21 13.34 -4.44
CA VAL A 139 -20.63 13.46 -4.81
C VAL A 139 -21.51 12.50 -4.02
N ALA A 140 -21.05 11.28 -3.74
CA ALA A 140 -21.81 10.33 -2.92
C ALA A 140 -22.00 10.83 -1.49
N SER A 141 -20.97 11.48 -0.92
CA SER A 141 -21.02 12.08 0.42
C SER A 141 -21.84 13.38 0.45
N HIS A 142 -21.81 14.16 -0.65
CA HIS A 142 -22.47 15.46 -0.77
C HIS A 142 -23.27 15.54 -2.09
N PRO A 143 -24.51 15.04 -2.12
CA PRO A 143 -25.32 14.96 -3.36
C PRO A 143 -25.56 16.30 -4.07
N LYS A 144 -25.44 17.42 -3.36
CA LYS A 144 -25.53 18.78 -3.95
C LYS A 144 -24.34 19.10 -4.87
N MET A 145 -23.22 18.39 -4.74
CA MET A 145 -22.04 18.51 -5.62
C MET A 145 -22.19 17.75 -6.94
N ARG A 146 -23.40 17.30 -7.29
CA ARG A 146 -23.62 16.57 -8.53
C ARG A 146 -23.24 17.46 -9.74
N GLY A 147 -22.44 16.90 -10.65
CA GLY A 147 -21.86 17.60 -11.79
C GLY A 147 -20.50 18.26 -11.51
N MET A 148 -19.99 18.18 -10.27
CA MET A 148 -18.62 18.58 -9.96
C MET A 148 -17.63 17.62 -10.63
N THR A 149 -16.50 18.15 -11.03
CA THR A 149 -15.33 17.38 -11.49
C THR A 149 -14.08 17.83 -10.73
N LEU A 150 -13.22 16.88 -10.40
CA LEU A 150 -11.94 17.13 -9.74
C LEU A 150 -10.78 16.77 -10.68
N LYS A 151 -9.74 17.56 -10.66
CA LYS A 151 -8.47 17.29 -11.37
C LYS A 151 -7.30 17.93 -10.62
N ALA A 152 -6.09 17.53 -10.96
CA ALA A 152 -4.92 18.24 -10.49
C ALA A 152 -4.88 19.65 -11.10
N GLN A 153 -4.64 20.66 -10.27
CA GLN A 153 -4.27 22.01 -10.71
C GLN A 153 -2.75 22.14 -10.68
N ARG A 154 -2.14 21.66 -9.60
CA ARG A 154 -0.69 21.56 -9.44
C ARG A 154 -0.37 20.26 -8.73
N THR A 155 0.52 19.47 -9.29
CA THR A 155 1.02 18.25 -8.66
C THR A 155 1.88 18.58 -7.44
N GLY A 156 1.79 17.72 -6.42
CA GLY A 156 2.63 17.79 -5.23
C GLY A 156 3.87 16.92 -5.36
N VAL A 157 4.80 17.12 -4.45
CA VAL A 157 6.04 16.31 -4.38
C VAL A 157 6.20 15.61 -3.03
N SER A 158 5.50 16.05 -1.99
CA SER A 158 5.58 15.50 -0.63
C SER A 158 4.34 15.86 0.20
N ALA A 159 4.27 15.32 1.43
CA ALA A 159 3.22 15.68 2.39
C ALA A 159 3.27 17.17 2.79
N GLN A 160 4.45 17.81 2.74
CA GLN A 160 4.62 19.23 3.02
C GLN A 160 4.32 20.12 1.81
N GLU A 161 4.45 19.57 0.61
CA GLU A 161 4.11 20.20 -0.66
C GLU A 161 3.11 19.31 -1.41
N PRO A 162 1.87 19.22 -0.92
CA PRO A 162 0.91 18.21 -1.40
C PRO A 162 0.33 18.52 -2.78
N GLY A 163 0.54 19.72 -3.32
CA GLY A 163 -0.07 20.20 -4.54
C GLY A 163 -1.46 20.77 -4.31
N THR A 164 -2.18 21.07 -5.40
CA THR A 164 -3.51 21.67 -5.37
C THR A 164 -4.47 20.96 -6.32
N ILE A 165 -5.72 20.83 -5.90
CA ILE A 165 -6.82 20.21 -6.64
C ILE A 165 -7.70 21.34 -7.18
N GLN A 166 -8.07 21.28 -8.45
CA GLN A 166 -9.12 22.11 -9.03
C GLN A 166 -10.44 21.35 -9.00
N ALA A 167 -11.44 21.94 -8.38
CA ALA A 167 -12.83 21.52 -8.47
C ALA A 167 -13.57 22.43 -9.44
N SER A 168 -14.29 21.86 -10.40
CA SER A 168 -15.13 22.62 -11.34
C SER A 168 -16.58 22.17 -11.19
N ILE A 169 -17.50 23.12 -11.11
CA ILE A 169 -18.93 22.86 -10.96
C ILE A 169 -19.73 23.92 -11.71
N VAL A 170 -20.93 23.58 -12.19
CA VAL A 170 -21.87 24.58 -12.75
C VAL A 170 -22.84 25.01 -11.66
N LEU A 171 -22.77 26.27 -11.26
CA LEU A 171 -23.62 26.89 -10.25
C LEU A 171 -24.52 27.94 -10.91
N LEU A 172 -25.86 27.76 -10.84
CA LEU A 172 -26.84 28.69 -11.40
C LEU A 172 -26.61 29.03 -12.89
N GLY A 173 -26.08 28.07 -13.67
CA GLY A 173 -25.78 28.26 -15.10
C GLY A 173 -24.42 28.94 -15.37
N MET A 174 -23.65 29.26 -14.34
CA MET A 174 -22.30 29.81 -14.44
C MET A 174 -21.27 28.75 -14.07
N ASN A 175 -20.09 28.78 -14.70
CA ASN A 175 -18.99 27.92 -14.33
C ASN A 175 -18.37 28.43 -13.03
N GLY A 176 -18.26 27.56 -12.07
CA GLY A 176 -17.54 27.78 -10.81
C GLY A 176 -16.28 26.92 -10.76
N GLU A 177 -15.19 27.48 -10.26
CA GLU A 177 -13.94 26.79 -10.01
C GLU A 177 -13.49 27.06 -8.58
N ALA A 178 -13.01 26.01 -7.90
CA ALA A 178 -12.45 26.11 -6.57
C ALA A 178 -11.09 25.44 -6.52
N GLU A 179 -10.17 26.04 -5.76
CA GLU A 179 -8.88 25.47 -5.43
C GLU A 179 -8.97 24.78 -4.06
N ILE A 180 -8.48 23.55 -3.97
CA ILE A 180 -8.50 22.74 -2.75
C ILE A 180 -7.09 22.27 -2.44
N VAL A 181 -6.65 22.44 -1.20
CA VAL A 181 -5.36 21.98 -0.71
C VAL A 181 -5.56 20.84 0.27
N PRO A 182 -5.03 19.64 -0.01
CA PRO A 182 -4.99 18.56 0.98
C PRO A 182 -3.92 18.83 2.03
N SER A 183 -4.21 18.56 3.29
CA SER A 183 -3.25 18.66 4.40
C SER A 183 -3.49 17.57 5.43
N LEU A 184 -2.42 17.07 6.03
CA LEU A 184 -2.49 16.17 7.17
C LEU A 184 -2.34 16.97 8.44
N LYS A 185 -3.25 16.76 9.40
CA LYS A 185 -3.16 17.32 10.75
C LYS A 185 -2.34 16.38 11.66
N ASP A 186 -1.84 16.91 12.75
CA ASP A 186 -1.03 16.18 13.73
C ASP A 186 -1.77 14.98 14.36
N ASP A 187 -3.10 15.04 14.37
CA ASP A 187 -3.97 13.95 14.85
C ASP A 187 -4.13 12.81 13.83
N GLY A 188 -3.52 12.93 12.62
CA GLY A 188 -3.62 11.96 11.53
C GLY A 188 -4.86 12.11 10.68
N SER A 189 -5.68 13.15 10.86
CA SER A 189 -6.80 13.46 9.97
C SER A 189 -6.32 14.08 8.67
N LEU A 190 -7.01 13.74 7.55
CA LEU A 190 -6.82 14.41 6.26
C LEU A 190 -7.86 15.52 6.14
N THR A 191 -7.38 16.75 5.96
CA THR A 191 -8.22 17.91 5.72
C THR A 191 -8.05 18.38 4.27
N LEU A 192 -9.16 18.60 3.60
CA LEU A 192 -9.25 19.22 2.28
C LEU A 192 -9.78 20.64 2.48
N THR A 193 -8.93 21.64 2.28
CA THR A 193 -9.26 23.04 2.51
C THR A 193 -9.51 23.75 1.19
N VAL A 194 -10.69 24.33 1.01
CA VAL A 194 -10.99 25.22 -0.11
C VAL A 194 -10.30 26.56 0.14
N THR A 195 -9.35 26.91 -0.71
CA THR A 195 -8.53 28.14 -0.58
C THR A 195 -8.97 29.27 -1.49
N SER A 196 -9.64 28.93 -2.60
CA SER A 196 -10.23 29.94 -3.47
C SER A 196 -11.48 29.40 -4.19
N ILE A 197 -12.42 30.27 -4.50
CA ILE A 197 -13.58 29.97 -5.36
C ILE A 197 -13.74 31.11 -6.37
N GLN A 198 -13.88 30.78 -7.63
CA GLN A 198 -14.16 31.72 -8.71
C GLN A 198 -15.50 31.34 -9.39
N VAL A 199 -16.36 32.30 -9.72
CA VAL A 199 -17.63 32.07 -10.40
C VAL A 199 -17.72 32.99 -11.60
N GLY A 200 -18.06 32.44 -12.77
CA GLY A 200 -18.12 33.18 -14.03
C GLY A 200 -16.75 33.43 -14.67
N ASP A 201 -16.70 34.22 -15.74
CA ASP A 201 -15.49 34.47 -16.56
C ASP A 201 -14.47 35.41 -15.91
N GLY A 202 -14.37 35.40 -14.58
CA GLY A 202 -13.34 36.17 -13.83
C GLY A 202 -13.61 37.68 -13.73
N GLN A 203 -14.69 38.21 -14.27
CA GLN A 203 -15.04 39.66 -14.17
C GLN A 203 -15.88 39.97 -12.92
N LEU A 204 -16.45 39.00 -12.27
CA LEU A 204 -17.07 39.15 -10.97
C LEU A 204 -16.16 38.44 -9.95
N GLY A 205 -15.02 39.06 -9.63
CA GLY A 205 -14.21 38.66 -8.48
C GLY A 205 -15.05 38.80 -7.22
N ILE A 206 -15.64 37.72 -6.77
CA ILE A 206 -16.28 37.67 -5.45
C ILE A 206 -15.12 37.65 -4.45
N ASP A 207 -15.01 38.69 -3.65
CA ASP A 207 -14.01 38.80 -2.62
C ASP A 207 -14.29 37.73 -1.55
N MET A 208 -13.41 36.73 -1.49
CA MET A 208 -13.62 35.44 -0.84
C MET A 208 -13.85 35.52 0.67
N GLU A 209 -13.37 36.58 1.32
CA GLU A 209 -13.45 36.66 2.79
C GLU A 209 -14.87 36.95 3.31
N ALA A 210 -15.69 37.65 2.53
CA ALA A 210 -17.03 38.03 2.98
C ALA A 210 -18.14 37.05 2.54
N ASP A 211 -17.99 36.40 1.38
CA ASP A 211 -19.08 35.62 0.74
C ASP A 211 -18.83 34.09 0.73
N GLN A 212 -17.73 33.61 1.30
CA GLN A 212 -17.35 32.18 1.33
C GLN A 212 -18.48 31.29 1.84
N ASN A 213 -19.11 31.64 2.94
CA ASN A 213 -20.15 30.85 3.57
C ASN A 213 -21.42 30.70 2.66
N ILE A 214 -21.73 31.71 1.88
CA ILE A 214 -22.91 31.72 0.99
C ILE A 214 -22.63 30.73 -0.15
N LEU A 215 -21.49 30.83 -0.83
CA LEU A 215 -21.11 29.95 -1.95
C LEU A 215 -20.98 28.49 -1.51
N LEU A 216 -20.34 28.25 -0.37
CA LEU A 216 -20.19 26.91 0.20
C LEU A 216 -21.54 26.28 0.53
N SER A 217 -22.52 27.06 1.05
CA SER A 217 -23.87 26.58 1.34
C SER A 217 -24.62 26.13 0.09
N TYR A 218 -24.41 26.79 -1.08
CA TYR A 218 -25.01 26.39 -2.35
C TYR A 218 -24.54 25.01 -2.82
N ILE A 219 -23.29 24.66 -2.57
CA ILE A 219 -22.73 23.33 -2.87
C ILE A 219 -22.93 22.34 -1.73
N GLY A 220 -23.56 22.76 -0.63
CA GLY A 220 -23.90 21.92 0.50
C GLY A 220 -22.75 21.67 1.47
N MET A 221 -21.79 22.57 1.50
CA MET A 221 -20.70 22.60 2.49
C MET A 221 -21.05 23.62 3.58
N ASP A 222 -20.88 23.21 4.83
CA ASP A 222 -21.08 24.07 6.00
C ASP A 222 -19.77 24.79 6.40
N SER A 223 -18.63 24.39 5.83
CA SER A 223 -17.33 24.98 6.08
C SER A 223 -16.43 24.85 4.85
N SER A 224 -15.35 25.66 4.80
CA SER A 224 -14.32 25.55 3.77
C SER A 224 -13.39 24.32 3.95
N GLU A 225 -13.59 23.55 5.02
CA GLU A 225 -12.79 22.37 5.31
C GLU A 225 -13.66 21.12 5.31
N ILE A 226 -13.20 20.08 4.61
CA ILE A 226 -13.71 18.71 4.72
C ILE A 226 -12.65 17.91 5.45
N THR A 227 -12.98 17.36 6.61
CA THR A 227 -12.06 16.54 7.40
C THR A 227 -12.46 15.07 7.33
N ILE A 228 -11.51 14.23 6.97
CA ILE A 228 -11.60 12.77 7.04
C ILE A 228 -10.88 12.36 8.33
N PRO A 229 -11.62 11.89 9.34
CA PRO A 229 -11.04 11.58 10.64
C PRO A 229 -10.18 10.30 10.60
N PRO A 230 -9.18 10.16 11.48
CA PRO A 230 -8.24 9.04 11.48
C PRO A 230 -8.90 7.70 11.79
N ASP A 231 -10.01 7.68 12.54
CA ASP A 231 -10.80 6.50 12.85
C ASP A 231 -11.60 5.94 11.65
N SER A 232 -11.58 6.63 10.51
CA SER A 232 -12.04 6.07 9.23
C SER A 232 -11.10 4.95 8.73
N LEU A 233 -9.86 4.89 9.24
CA LEU A 233 -8.88 3.85 8.92
C LEU A 233 -8.97 2.67 9.89
N PRO A 234 -8.55 1.48 9.48
CA PRO A 234 -8.40 0.35 10.39
C PRO A 234 -7.47 0.67 11.57
N GLN A 235 -7.78 0.10 12.74
CA GLN A 235 -7.03 0.34 13.96
C GLN A 235 -5.53 0.04 13.81
N GLY A 236 -4.70 0.99 14.17
CA GLY A 236 -3.25 0.91 14.10
C GLY A 236 -2.66 1.48 12.81
N LEU A 237 -3.50 1.88 11.83
CA LEU A 237 -3.09 2.59 10.62
C LEU A 237 -3.36 4.09 10.75
N HIS A 238 -2.48 4.90 10.19
CA HIS A 238 -2.65 6.35 10.05
C HIS A 238 -2.10 6.82 8.71
N LEU A 239 -2.69 7.88 8.18
CA LEU A 239 -2.18 8.54 6.99
C LEU A 239 -0.86 9.24 7.29
N THR A 240 0.09 9.11 6.37
CA THR A 240 1.40 9.78 6.43
C THR A 240 1.60 10.77 5.30
N SER A 241 0.82 10.63 4.22
CA SER A 241 0.90 11.52 3.07
C SER A 241 -0.41 11.50 2.28
N ALA A 242 -0.77 12.67 1.74
CA ALA A 242 -1.78 12.82 0.70
C ALA A 242 -1.23 13.81 -0.33
N VAL A 243 -0.94 13.34 -1.55
CA VAL A 243 -0.25 14.12 -2.59
C VAL A 243 -1.08 14.10 -3.88
N VAL A 244 -1.26 15.27 -4.44
CA VAL A 244 -1.93 15.48 -5.74
C VAL A 244 -1.00 15.02 -6.86
N THR A 245 -1.47 14.12 -7.71
CA THR A 245 -0.76 13.65 -8.91
C THR A 245 -1.62 13.93 -10.15
N ASP A 246 -1.06 13.79 -11.34
CA ASP A 246 -1.83 13.96 -12.58
C ASP A 246 -2.99 12.95 -12.67
N ASP A 247 -2.78 11.73 -12.19
CA ASP A 247 -3.72 10.61 -12.30
C ASP A 247 -4.77 10.60 -11.17
N GLY A 248 -4.49 11.24 -10.01
CA GLY A 248 -5.36 11.18 -8.85
C GLY A 248 -4.74 11.70 -7.57
N LEU A 249 -5.35 11.33 -6.45
CA LEU A 249 -4.83 11.59 -5.11
C LEU A 249 -4.06 10.37 -4.62
N ARG A 250 -2.73 10.50 -4.48
CA ARG A 250 -1.89 9.46 -3.91
C ARG A 250 -1.90 9.58 -2.39
N LEU A 251 -2.30 8.50 -1.75
CA LEU A 251 -2.33 8.38 -0.30
C LEU A 251 -1.22 7.42 0.14
N ALA A 252 -0.53 7.76 1.23
CA ALA A 252 0.35 6.84 1.94
C ALA A 252 -0.10 6.71 3.39
N LEU A 253 0.05 5.50 3.92
CA LEU A 253 -0.28 5.20 5.31
C LEU A 253 0.78 4.30 5.91
N SER A 254 0.91 4.40 7.22
CA SER A 254 1.77 3.51 7.98
C SER A 254 1.06 3.07 9.26
N GLY A 255 1.61 2.02 9.86
CA GLY A 255 1.10 1.52 11.13
C GLY A 255 2.09 0.63 11.84
N SER A 256 1.84 0.42 13.12
CA SER A 256 2.61 -0.49 13.95
C SER A 256 1.66 -1.38 14.76
N LYS A 257 2.07 -2.66 14.94
CA LYS A 257 1.29 -3.66 15.65
C LYS A 257 -0.15 -3.81 15.12
N VAL A 258 -0.25 -3.78 13.79
CA VAL A 258 -1.54 -3.83 13.08
C VAL A 258 -2.06 -5.26 13.07
N ASN A 259 -3.34 -5.42 13.34
CA ASN A 259 -4.03 -6.71 13.25
C ASN A 259 -4.58 -6.91 11.83
N LEU A 260 -3.90 -7.72 11.02
CA LEU A 260 -4.25 -7.92 9.61
C LEU A 260 -5.62 -8.58 9.38
N ARG A 261 -6.20 -9.23 10.40
CA ARG A 261 -7.56 -9.79 10.30
C ARG A 261 -8.64 -8.71 10.28
N ARG A 262 -8.34 -7.50 10.72
CA ARG A 262 -9.31 -6.40 10.82
C ARG A 262 -9.20 -5.39 9.67
N LEU A 263 -8.27 -5.60 8.75
CA LEU A 263 -8.18 -4.86 7.48
C LEU A 263 -9.21 -5.39 6.48
#